data_e18bc6e05fbcf9839774915a427f4bc0
#
_entry.id   e18bc6e05fbcf9839774915a427f4bc0
#
_cell.length_a   1.000
_cell.length_b   1.000
_cell.length_c   1.000
_cell.angle_alpha   90.00
_cell.angle_beta   90.00
_cell.angle_gamma   90.00
#
_symmetry.space_group_name_H-M   'P 1'
#
loop_
_entity.id
_entity.type
_entity.pdbx_description
1 polymer ?
#
loop_
_entity_poly.entity_id
_entity_poly.type
_entity_poly.pdbx_seq_one_letter_code
_entity_poly.pdbx_strand_id
1 'polypeptide(L)'
;AFIDQTVNFGASDDPMKAKDIAKVTRGLVQIPMVGGTIAFGYNYDCDLKLTQEQAVQVAMGMIKNWKEVGCKPGKLTWAHRSDGSGTTKAFTNSMEAFSPTWTLGTGKSVKWPSGVGAKGNSGVAGVIQNTPGAIGYVNQSYIKGNVKAAALQNLSGEFLKPSVEAGAKALNGITLDENLAGKNPNPTAKGAY
;
A
#
# COMPACT_ATOMS: atom_id res chain seq x y z
N ALA A 1 21.67 6.01 8.35
CA ALA A 1 22.63 4.91 8.08
C ALA A 1 23.32 5.10 6.73
N PHE A 2 22.60 5.12 5.59
CA PHE A 2 23.25 5.25 4.28
C PHE A 2 23.88 6.65 4.08
N ILE A 3 23.16 7.72 4.42
CA ILE A 3 23.69 9.09 4.42
C ILE A 3 24.89 9.23 5.35
N ASP A 4 24.83 8.62 6.52
CA ASP A 4 25.88 8.65 7.55
C ASP A 4 27.04 7.68 7.23
N GLN A 5 26.98 7.03 6.06
CA GLN A 5 28.01 6.12 5.54
C GLN A 5 28.33 4.90 6.45
N THR A 6 27.38 4.53 7.32
CA THR A 6 27.54 3.35 8.21
C THR A 6 27.15 2.03 7.54
N VAL A 7 26.57 2.09 6.33
CA VAL A 7 26.26 0.93 5.48
C VAL A 7 26.60 1.23 4.02
N ASN A 8 26.93 0.19 3.25
CA ASN A 8 27.31 0.32 1.84
C ASN A 8 26.13 0.31 0.87
N PHE A 9 25.02 -0.32 1.25
CA PHE A 9 23.78 -0.36 0.46
C PHE A 9 22.56 -0.37 1.38
N GLY A 10 21.39 -0.08 0.80
CA GLY A 10 20.09 -0.19 1.46
C GLY A 10 19.00 -0.51 0.45
N ALA A 11 17.91 -1.12 0.89
CA ALA A 11 16.73 -1.34 0.09
C ALA A 11 15.57 -0.46 0.61
N SER A 12 14.76 0.06 -0.30
CA SER A 12 13.60 0.90 0.04
C SER A 12 12.53 0.78 -1.04
N ASP A 13 11.26 0.77 -0.64
CA ASP A 13 10.12 0.88 -1.55
C ASP A 13 9.83 2.34 -1.98
N ASP A 14 10.61 3.29 -1.48
CA ASP A 14 10.45 4.71 -1.81
C ASP A 14 11.83 5.29 -2.15
N PRO A 15 12.00 5.86 -3.35
CA PRO A 15 13.28 6.41 -3.77
C PRO A 15 13.74 7.52 -2.83
N MET A 16 15.07 7.72 -2.75
CA MET A 16 15.66 8.80 -1.98
C MET A 16 15.35 10.14 -2.66
N LYS A 17 14.95 11.12 -1.87
CA LYS A 17 14.64 12.46 -2.38
C LYS A 17 15.92 13.21 -2.77
N ALA A 18 15.86 14.08 -3.78
CA ALA A 18 16.99 14.86 -4.25
C ALA A 18 17.76 15.59 -3.12
N LYS A 19 17.03 16.18 -2.14
CA LYS A 19 17.63 16.82 -0.96
C LYS A 19 18.43 15.88 -0.05
N ASP A 20 18.13 14.59 -0.07
CA ASP A 20 18.82 13.58 0.73
C ASP A 20 19.94 12.92 -0.08
N ILE A 21 19.78 12.81 -1.41
CA ILE A 21 20.84 12.42 -2.34
C ILE A 21 22.01 13.39 -2.23
N ALA A 22 21.74 14.69 -2.20
CA ALA A 22 22.76 15.74 -2.07
C ALA A 22 23.61 15.64 -0.80
N LYS A 23 23.15 14.93 0.23
CA LYS A 23 23.91 14.68 1.48
C LYS A 23 24.85 13.48 1.39
N VAL A 24 24.77 12.69 0.33
CA VAL A 24 25.60 11.48 0.16
C VAL A 24 26.89 11.85 -0.55
N THR A 25 27.92 12.25 0.20
CA THR A 25 29.17 12.79 -0.34
C THR A 25 29.97 11.80 -1.18
N ARG A 26 29.81 10.49 -0.95
CA ARG A 26 30.46 9.42 -1.74
C ARG A 26 29.76 9.07 -3.05
N GLY A 27 28.68 9.78 -3.37
CA GLY A 27 27.82 9.45 -4.50
C GLY A 27 26.77 8.36 -4.17
N LEU A 28 25.76 8.27 -5.00
CA LEU A 28 24.64 7.34 -4.89
C LEU A 28 24.18 6.91 -6.28
N VAL A 29 23.91 5.62 -6.42
CA VAL A 29 23.15 5.07 -7.54
C VAL A 29 21.92 4.38 -7.00
N GLN A 30 20.74 4.70 -7.53
CA GLN A 30 19.49 3.99 -7.24
C GLN A 30 19.20 3.04 -8.38
N ILE A 31 18.90 1.78 -8.06
CA ILE A 31 18.64 0.75 -9.06
C ILE A 31 17.27 0.14 -8.76
N PRO A 32 16.27 0.28 -9.66
CA PRO A 32 15.00 -0.44 -9.54
C PRO A 32 15.26 -1.95 -9.70
N MET A 33 15.06 -2.72 -8.64
CA MET A 33 15.33 -4.17 -8.64
C MET A 33 14.06 -4.98 -8.88
N VAL A 34 12.93 -4.53 -8.34
CA VAL A 34 11.66 -5.25 -8.39
C VAL A 34 10.50 -4.28 -8.17
N GLY A 35 9.41 -4.48 -8.90
CA GLY A 35 8.13 -3.87 -8.62
C GLY A 35 7.27 -4.77 -7.74
N GLY A 36 6.54 -4.18 -6.81
CA GLY A 36 5.64 -4.92 -5.93
C GLY A 36 4.28 -4.25 -5.82
N THR A 37 3.23 -5.06 -5.77
CA THR A 37 1.86 -4.60 -5.56
C THR A 37 1.56 -4.47 -4.07
N ILE A 38 0.88 -3.39 -3.68
CA ILE A 38 0.35 -3.22 -2.32
C ILE A 38 -1.12 -3.60 -2.36
N ALA A 39 -1.50 -4.56 -1.53
CA ALA A 39 -2.83 -5.13 -1.49
C ALA A 39 -3.58 -4.76 -0.21
N PHE A 40 -4.90 -4.64 -0.29
CA PHE A 40 -5.76 -4.72 0.88
C PHE A 40 -5.84 -6.20 1.31
N GLY A 41 -5.11 -6.54 2.37
CA GLY A 41 -5.20 -7.83 3.04
C GLY A 41 -6.29 -7.83 4.09
N TYR A 42 -7.07 -8.89 4.20
CA TYR A 42 -8.15 -8.99 5.20
C TYR A 42 -8.35 -10.41 5.71
N ASN A 43 -8.97 -10.53 6.88
CA ASN A 43 -9.34 -11.79 7.52
C ASN A 43 -10.83 -11.73 7.90
N TYR A 44 -11.68 -12.05 6.92
CA TYR A 44 -13.13 -12.15 7.09
C TYR A 44 -13.73 -13.14 6.11
N ASP A 45 -14.90 -13.74 6.44
CA ASP A 45 -15.58 -14.66 5.57
C ASP A 45 -16.46 -13.93 4.56
N CYS A 46 -15.82 -13.45 3.50
CA CYS A 46 -16.41 -12.64 2.44
C CYS A 46 -15.51 -12.66 1.22
N ASP A 47 -16.04 -12.56 0.00
CA ASP A 47 -15.28 -12.21 -1.21
C ASP A 47 -15.32 -10.68 -1.39
N LEU A 48 -14.40 -10.00 -0.74
CA LEU A 48 -14.39 -8.54 -0.63
C LEU A 48 -14.03 -7.88 -1.96
N LYS A 49 -14.91 -6.96 -2.38
CA LYS A 49 -14.67 -6.04 -3.51
C LYS A 49 -14.82 -4.61 -3.00
N LEU A 50 -13.80 -3.78 -3.25
CA LEU A 50 -13.80 -2.39 -2.83
C LEU A 50 -13.74 -1.47 -4.05
N THR A 51 -14.64 -0.50 -4.13
CA THR A 51 -14.44 0.66 -5.00
C THR A 51 -13.28 1.50 -4.47
N GLN A 52 -12.72 2.39 -5.29
CA GLN A 52 -11.66 3.29 -4.84
C GLN A 52 -12.13 4.16 -3.65
N GLU A 53 -13.35 4.65 -3.70
CA GLU A 53 -13.94 5.43 -2.60
C GLU A 53 -14.09 4.59 -1.32
N GLN A 54 -14.61 3.36 -1.41
CA GLN A 54 -14.70 2.47 -0.24
C GLN A 54 -13.32 2.13 0.35
N ALA A 55 -12.30 1.94 -0.50
CA ALA A 55 -10.92 1.71 -0.05
C ALA A 55 -10.40 2.88 0.80
N VAL A 56 -10.64 4.11 0.34
CA VAL A 56 -10.33 5.34 1.08
C VAL A 56 -11.11 5.41 2.38
N GLN A 57 -12.42 5.19 2.36
CA GLN A 57 -13.29 5.26 3.56
C GLN A 57 -12.90 4.21 4.62
N VAL A 58 -12.51 3.00 4.20
CA VAL A 58 -11.98 1.98 5.12
C VAL A 58 -10.69 2.47 5.79
N ALA A 59 -9.73 2.98 5.01
CA ALA A 59 -8.46 3.48 5.54
C ALA A 59 -8.63 4.72 6.42
N MET A 60 -9.62 5.56 6.13
CA MET A 60 -10.00 6.73 6.93
C MET A 60 -10.78 6.35 8.21
N GLY A 61 -11.12 5.06 8.42
CA GLY A 61 -11.92 4.61 9.56
C GLY A 61 -13.37 5.10 9.53
N MET A 62 -13.88 5.48 8.37
CA MET A 62 -15.27 5.88 8.16
C MET A 62 -16.17 4.65 8.07
N ILE A 63 -15.73 3.60 7.38
CA ILE A 63 -16.36 2.27 7.36
C ILE A 63 -15.85 1.46 8.56
N LYS A 64 -16.76 1.04 9.43
CA LYS A 64 -16.45 0.32 10.69
C LYS A 64 -17.13 -1.03 10.80
N ASN A 65 -17.99 -1.37 9.85
CA ASN A 65 -18.72 -2.62 9.84
C ASN A 65 -18.63 -3.27 8.47
N TRP A 66 -18.38 -4.57 8.43
CA TRP A 66 -18.26 -5.34 7.20
C TRP A 66 -19.53 -5.30 6.32
N LYS A 67 -20.71 -5.07 6.91
CA LYS A 67 -21.97 -4.89 6.14
C LYS A 67 -21.91 -3.69 5.18
N GLU A 68 -21.13 -2.67 5.50
CA GLU A 68 -21.02 -1.44 4.70
C GLU A 68 -20.24 -1.66 3.37
N VAL A 69 -19.51 -2.79 3.29
CA VAL A 69 -18.81 -3.24 2.09
C VAL A 69 -19.42 -4.52 1.48
N GLY A 70 -20.69 -4.80 1.79
CA GLY A 70 -21.45 -5.88 1.17
C GLY A 70 -21.22 -7.28 1.79
N CYS A 71 -20.59 -7.36 2.94
CA CYS A 71 -20.37 -8.62 3.66
C CYS A 71 -21.39 -8.83 4.78
N LYS A 72 -21.33 -9.98 5.50
CA LYS A 72 -22.12 -10.18 6.71
C LYS A 72 -21.79 -9.11 7.76
N PRO A 73 -22.72 -8.76 8.65
CA PRO A 73 -22.43 -7.81 9.73
C PRO A 73 -21.28 -8.30 10.62
N GLY A 74 -20.37 -7.38 10.96
CA GLY A 74 -19.23 -7.66 11.84
C GLY A 74 -18.37 -6.41 11.98
N LYS A 75 -17.63 -6.31 13.10
CA LYS A 75 -16.71 -5.20 13.33
C LYS A 75 -15.55 -5.25 12.33
N LEU A 76 -15.29 -4.13 11.66
CA LEU A 76 -14.11 -3.94 10.83
C LEU A 76 -13.01 -3.27 11.65
N THR A 77 -11.82 -3.87 11.68
CA THR A 77 -10.65 -3.35 12.39
C THR A 77 -9.55 -3.01 11.38
N TRP A 78 -9.16 -1.73 11.30
CA TRP A 78 -8.06 -1.29 10.44
C TRP A 78 -6.70 -1.67 11.01
N ALA A 79 -5.80 -2.21 10.18
CA ALA A 79 -4.42 -2.52 10.54
C ALA A 79 -3.45 -1.71 9.66
N HIS A 80 -2.48 -1.04 10.28
CA HIS A 80 -1.57 -0.14 9.58
C HIS A 80 -0.14 -0.21 10.11
N ARG A 81 0.79 0.40 9.40
CA ARG A 81 2.18 0.50 9.82
C ARG A 81 2.33 1.50 10.98
N SER A 82 3.10 1.13 11.98
CA SER A 82 3.50 2.00 13.11
C SER A 82 4.89 2.59 12.95
N ASP A 83 5.66 2.12 11.97
CA ASP A 83 7.01 2.57 11.62
C ASP A 83 7.01 3.39 10.33
N GLY A 84 8.07 4.14 10.08
CA GLY A 84 8.29 4.85 8.82
C GLY A 84 8.44 3.85 7.65
N SER A 85 7.58 3.94 6.62
CA SER A 85 7.43 2.90 5.61
C SER A 85 7.28 3.44 4.19
N GLY A 86 8.09 2.91 3.27
CA GLY A 86 7.89 3.12 1.83
C GLY A 86 6.54 2.56 1.35
N THR A 87 6.10 1.41 1.91
CA THR A 87 4.77 0.84 1.62
C THR A 87 3.66 1.81 2.02
N THR A 88 3.75 2.46 3.20
CA THR A 88 2.79 3.50 3.62
C THR A 88 2.82 4.69 2.67
N LYS A 89 4.01 5.14 2.23
CA LYS A 89 4.11 6.25 1.28
C LYS A 89 3.44 5.93 -0.05
N ALA A 90 3.69 4.76 -0.62
CA ALA A 90 3.06 4.33 -1.87
C ALA A 90 1.54 4.16 -1.69
N PHE A 91 1.10 3.50 -0.62
CA PHE A 91 -0.32 3.36 -0.29
C PHE A 91 -1.04 4.69 -0.17
N THR A 92 -0.49 5.65 0.59
CA THR A 92 -1.12 6.96 0.78
C THR A 92 -1.14 7.80 -0.50
N ASN A 93 -0.15 7.65 -1.40
CA ASN A 93 -0.20 8.25 -2.73
C ASN A 93 -1.38 7.70 -3.55
N SER A 94 -1.65 6.39 -3.47
CA SER A 94 -2.81 5.79 -4.16
C SER A 94 -4.12 6.27 -3.55
N MET A 95 -4.23 6.33 -2.22
CA MET A 95 -5.45 6.83 -1.55
C MET A 95 -5.79 8.27 -1.96
N GLU A 96 -4.77 9.14 -2.04
CA GLU A 96 -4.93 10.52 -2.50
C GLU A 96 -5.36 10.60 -3.98
N ALA A 97 -4.84 9.70 -4.82
CA ALA A 97 -5.23 9.63 -6.23
C ALA A 97 -6.60 8.98 -6.46
N PHE A 98 -7.11 8.19 -5.50
CA PHE A 98 -8.38 7.49 -5.62
C PHE A 98 -9.57 8.39 -5.30
N SER A 99 -9.45 9.28 -4.30
CA SER A 99 -10.58 10.07 -3.87
C SER A 99 -10.16 11.33 -3.10
N PRO A 100 -10.85 12.48 -3.32
CA PRO A 100 -10.71 13.69 -2.52
C PRO A 100 -11.14 13.51 -1.06
N THR A 101 -11.82 12.42 -0.72
CA THR A 101 -12.16 12.05 0.66
C THR A 101 -10.89 11.79 1.49
N TRP A 102 -9.75 11.45 0.83
CA TRP A 102 -8.49 11.26 1.52
C TRP A 102 -7.90 12.59 2.01
N THR A 103 -7.84 12.78 3.33
CA THR A 103 -7.37 14.03 3.96
C THR A 103 -6.17 13.85 4.89
N LEU A 104 -5.64 12.62 5.01
CA LEU A 104 -4.49 12.35 5.90
C LEU A 104 -3.14 12.75 5.29
N GLY A 105 -3.13 13.19 4.02
CA GLY A 105 -1.90 13.49 3.28
C GLY A 105 -1.11 12.25 2.91
N THR A 106 0.09 12.45 2.35
CA THR A 106 0.96 11.37 1.85
C THR A 106 2.29 11.36 2.57
N GLY A 107 2.77 10.17 2.98
CA GLY A 107 4.04 10.11 3.71
C GLY A 107 4.44 8.70 4.11
N LYS A 108 5.69 8.56 4.57
CA LYS A 108 6.18 7.32 5.19
C LYS A 108 5.50 7.03 6.54
N SER A 109 4.84 8.05 7.12
CA SER A 109 4.03 7.98 8.31
C SER A 109 2.90 9.01 8.19
N VAL A 110 1.69 8.64 8.56
CA VAL A 110 0.52 9.52 8.64
C VAL A 110 -0.20 9.29 9.98
N LYS A 111 -0.98 10.26 10.41
CA LYS A 111 -1.75 10.15 11.65
C LYS A 111 -3.07 9.41 11.36
N TRP A 112 -3.05 8.10 11.55
CA TRP A 112 -4.24 7.27 11.35
C TRP A 112 -5.33 7.62 12.37
N PRO A 113 -6.60 7.78 11.95
CA PRO A 113 -7.70 8.15 12.86
C PRO A 113 -8.07 7.01 13.81
N SER A 114 -7.82 5.76 13.42
CA SER A 114 -8.12 4.56 14.21
C SER A 114 -7.31 3.36 13.68
N GLY A 115 -7.36 2.26 14.40
CA GLY A 115 -6.76 0.99 13.96
C GLY A 115 -5.67 0.49 14.89
N VAL A 116 -5.02 -0.59 14.46
CA VAL A 116 -3.93 -1.25 15.17
C VAL A 116 -2.64 -1.05 14.38
N GLY A 117 -1.67 -0.38 14.99
CA GLY A 117 -0.35 -0.17 14.41
C GLY A 117 0.57 -1.36 14.64
N ALA A 118 1.30 -1.78 13.59
CA ALA A 118 2.29 -2.85 13.69
C ALA A 118 3.53 -2.55 12.86
N LYS A 119 4.68 -3.07 13.29
CA LYS A 119 5.98 -2.83 12.65
C LYS A 119 6.17 -3.76 11.45
N GLY A 120 6.52 -3.19 10.32
CA GLY A 120 6.79 -3.93 9.08
C GLY A 120 5.54 -4.50 8.42
N ASN A 121 5.65 -4.96 7.18
CA ASN A 121 4.58 -5.71 6.51
C ASN A 121 4.23 -6.99 7.26
N SER A 122 5.22 -7.68 7.83
CA SER A 122 5.02 -8.89 8.62
C SER A 122 4.16 -8.64 9.86
N GLY A 123 4.39 -7.52 10.57
CA GLY A 123 3.58 -7.14 11.72
C GLY A 123 2.13 -6.84 11.35
N VAL A 124 1.91 -6.07 10.28
CA VAL A 124 0.54 -5.79 9.77
C VAL A 124 -0.16 -7.09 9.34
N ALA A 125 0.53 -7.95 8.57
CA ALA A 125 -0.02 -9.27 8.18
C ALA A 125 -0.33 -10.14 9.40
N GLY A 126 0.51 -10.11 10.43
CA GLY A 126 0.27 -10.80 11.70
C GLY A 126 -0.99 -10.31 12.42
N VAL A 127 -1.21 -8.99 12.48
CA VAL A 127 -2.47 -8.42 13.04
C VAL A 127 -3.67 -8.91 12.24
N ILE A 128 -3.61 -8.85 10.91
CA ILE A 128 -4.71 -9.29 10.04
C ILE A 128 -4.97 -10.79 10.25
N GLN A 129 -3.93 -11.62 10.22
CA GLN A 129 -4.05 -13.06 10.33
C GLN A 129 -4.70 -13.51 11.65
N ASN A 130 -4.37 -12.84 12.76
CA ASN A 130 -4.78 -13.23 14.10
C ASN A 130 -6.01 -12.47 14.62
N THR A 131 -6.58 -11.55 13.83
CA THR A 131 -7.75 -10.76 14.23
C THR A 131 -8.87 -10.95 13.22
N PRO A 132 -9.88 -11.82 13.50
CA PRO A 132 -11.06 -11.90 12.66
C PRO A 132 -11.72 -10.52 12.47
N GLY A 133 -12.01 -10.16 11.24
CA GLY A 133 -12.55 -8.84 10.90
C GLY A 133 -11.49 -7.74 10.72
N ALA A 134 -10.20 -8.06 10.79
CA ALA A 134 -9.16 -7.10 10.44
C ALA A 134 -8.97 -6.97 8.91
N ILE A 135 -8.66 -5.74 8.49
CA ILE A 135 -8.27 -5.37 7.13
C ILE A 135 -7.15 -4.34 7.21
N GLY A 136 -6.20 -4.38 6.29
CA GLY A 136 -5.08 -3.43 6.23
C GLY A 136 -4.36 -3.50 4.90
N TYR A 137 -3.26 -2.76 4.76
CA TYR A 137 -2.45 -2.78 3.55
C TYR A 137 -1.11 -3.49 3.80
N VAL A 138 -0.75 -4.35 2.88
CA VAL A 138 0.52 -5.11 2.90
C VAL A 138 1.05 -5.29 1.48
N ASN A 139 2.34 -5.55 1.34
CA ASN A 139 2.86 -6.03 0.07
C ASN A 139 2.22 -7.39 -0.26
N GLN A 140 1.92 -7.64 -1.54
CA GLN A 140 1.25 -8.85 -2.04
C GLN A 140 1.90 -10.14 -1.53
N SER A 141 3.21 -10.19 -1.34
CA SER A 141 3.93 -11.36 -0.84
C SER A 141 3.50 -11.81 0.56
N TYR A 142 2.80 -10.96 1.30
CA TYR A 142 2.25 -11.26 2.64
C TYR A 142 0.80 -11.76 2.61
N ILE A 143 0.17 -11.85 1.42
CA ILE A 143 -1.14 -12.48 1.23
C ILE A 143 -0.95 -14.00 1.28
N LYS A 144 -1.11 -14.58 2.45
CA LYS A 144 -0.96 -16.02 2.71
C LYS A 144 -1.69 -16.43 3.99
N GLY A 145 -1.92 -17.74 4.15
CA GLY A 145 -2.66 -18.28 5.31
C GLY A 145 -4.10 -17.74 5.32
N ASN A 146 -4.51 -17.15 6.44
CA ASN A 146 -5.83 -16.55 6.60
C ASN A 146 -5.93 -15.12 6.06
N VAL A 147 -4.83 -14.56 5.53
CA VAL A 147 -4.85 -13.23 4.91
C VAL A 147 -5.30 -13.36 3.47
N LYS A 148 -6.54 -12.96 3.20
CA LYS A 148 -7.13 -12.90 1.85
C LYS A 148 -6.83 -11.54 1.21
N ALA A 149 -6.82 -11.45 -0.12
CA ALA A 149 -6.73 -10.19 -0.84
C ALA A 149 -8.10 -9.71 -1.29
N ALA A 150 -8.42 -8.44 -1.03
CA ALA A 150 -9.58 -7.79 -1.63
C ALA A 150 -9.38 -7.57 -3.13
N ALA A 151 -10.47 -7.63 -3.89
CA ALA A 151 -10.48 -7.08 -5.23
C ALA A 151 -10.71 -5.56 -5.15
N LEU A 152 -9.85 -4.79 -5.80
CA LEU A 152 -9.93 -3.34 -5.86
C LEU A 152 -10.39 -2.90 -7.24
N GLN A 153 -11.31 -1.93 -7.30
CA GLN A 153 -11.75 -1.35 -8.55
C GLN A 153 -10.65 -0.45 -9.13
N ASN A 154 -10.25 -0.70 -10.37
CA ASN A 154 -9.35 0.19 -11.10
C ASN A 154 -10.11 1.30 -11.85
N LEU A 155 -9.39 2.20 -12.52
CA LEU A 155 -9.99 3.29 -13.30
C LEU A 155 -10.81 2.81 -14.50
N SER A 156 -10.59 1.58 -14.98
CA SER A 156 -11.41 0.96 -16.04
C SER A 156 -12.71 0.34 -15.50
N GLY A 157 -12.99 0.44 -14.21
CA GLY A 157 -14.17 -0.14 -13.56
C GLY A 157 -14.07 -1.63 -13.23
N GLU A 158 -12.92 -2.26 -13.49
CA GLU A 158 -12.69 -3.68 -13.23
C GLU A 158 -12.32 -3.93 -11.77
N PHE A 159 -12.90 -4.95 -11.15
CA PHE A 159 -12.48 -5.41 -9.82
C PHE A 159 -11.40 -6.47 -9.96
N LEU A 160 -10.18 -6.14 -9.58
CA LEU A 160 -9.00 -6.99 -9.73
C LEU A 160 -8.40 -7.36 -8.38
N LYS A 161 -8.02 -8.62 -8.22
CA LYS A 161 -7.15 -9.06 -7.11
C LYS A 161 -5.68 -8.80 -7.49
N PRO A 162 -4.81 -8.54 -6.50
CA PRO A 162 -3.40 -8.37 -6.77
C PRO A 162 -2.81 -9.65 -7.38
N SER A 163 -2.07 -9.51 -8.47
CA SER A 163 -1.35 -10.57 -9.14
C SER A 163 -0.07 -10.03 -9.77
N VAL A 164 0.87 -10.91 -10.10
CA VAL A 164 2.09 -10.52 -10.81
C VAL A 164 1.75 -9.87 -12.15
N GLU A 165 0.78 -10.43 -12.87
CA GLU A 165 0.33 -9.91 -14.16
C GLU A 165 -0.30 -8.51 -14.04
N ALA A 166 -1.23 -8.33 -13.09
CA ALA A 166 -1.90 -7.05 -12.88
C ALA A 166 -0.91 -5.98 -12.40
N GLY A 167 0.05 -6.35 -11.57
CA GLY A 167 1.15 -5.49 -11.14
C GLY A 167 2.09 -5.12 -12.30
N ALA A 168 2.43 -6.06 -13.17
CA ALA A 168 3.26 -5.78 -14.35
C ALA A 168 2.57 -4.80 -15.31
N LYS A 169 1.25 -4.92 -15.52
CA LYS A 169 0.47 -3.94 -16.31
C LYS A 169 0.50 -2.55 -15.68
N ALA A 170 0.45 -2.44 -14.37
CA ALA A 170 0.59 -1.16 -13.67
C ALA A 170 1.99 -0.54 -13.84
N LEU A 171 3.04 -1.37 -13.82
CA LEU A 171 4.43 -0.95 -14.00
C LEU A 171 4.71 -0.44 -15.43
N ASN A 172 4.07 -0.99 -16.45
CA ASN A 172 4.27 -0.57 -17.83
C ASN A 172 3.90 0.91 -18.09
N GLY A 173 3.12 1.53 -17.22
CA GLY A 173 2.78 2.96 -17.31
C GLY A 173 3.73 3.87 -16.52
N ILE A 174 4.82 3.33 -15.96
CA ILE A 174 5.77 4.12 -15.16
C ILE A 174 6.90 4.65 -16.06
N THR A 175 7.09 5.98 -16.02
CA THR A 175 8.31 6.62 -16.55
C THR A 175 9.26 6.86 -15.37
N LEU A 176 10.51 6.44 -15.53
CA LEU A 176 11.57 6.70 -14.56
C LEU A 176 12.22 8.06 -14.84
N ASP A 177 12.50 8.81 -13.79
CA ASP A 177 13.27 10.04 -13.86
C ASP A 177 14.78 9.77 -13.95
N GLU A 178 15.60 10.84 -13.97
CA GLU A 178 17.06 10.75 -14.03
C GLU A 178 17.69 10.02 -12.84
N ASN A 179 16.97 9.92 -11.71
CA ASN A 179 17.37 9.18 -10.52
C ASN A 179 16.78 7.76 -10.48
N LEU A 180 16.24 7.27 -11.60
CA LEU A 180 15.58 5.99 -11.76
C LEU A 180 14.40 5.80 -10.79
N ALA A 181 13.76 6.90 -10.40
CA ALA A 181 12.57 6.90 -9.57
C ALA A 181 11.31 7.04 -10.43
N GLY A 182 10.28 6.30 -10.11
CA GLY A 182 8.98 6.39 -10.78
C GLY A 182 7.85 5.94 -9.86
N LYS A 183 6.63 6.32 -10.21
CA LYS A 183 5.41 5.93 -9.48
C LYS A 183 4.20 5.94 -10.39
N ASN A 184 3.26 5.06 -10.12
CA ASN A 184 1.95 5.04 -10.75
C ASN A 184 0.89 4.79 -9.67
N PRO A 185 0.40 5.84 -8.99
CA PRO A 185 -0.48 5.70 -7.83
C PRO A 185 -1.88 5.23 -8.19
N ASN A 186 -2.32 5.42 -9.45
CA ASN A 186 -3.63 4.98 -9.94
C ASN A 186 -3.51 4.64 -11.43
N PRO A 187 -3.14 3.39 -11.76
CA PRO A 187 -2.93 2.96 -13.13
C PRO A 187 -4.18 3.07 -13.99
N THR A 188 -4.02 3.57 -15.24
CA THR A 188 -5.12 3.69 -16.21
C THR A 188 -5.22 2.48 -17.15
N ALA A 189 -4.20 1.63 -17.20
CA ALA A 189 -4.18 0.48 -18.09
C ALA A 189 -5.23 -0.56 -17.68
N LYS A 190 -5.95 -1.10 -18.67
CA LYS A 190 -6.90 -2.20 -18.46
C LYS A 190 -6.19 -3.41 -17.86
N GLY A 191 -6.78 -3.99 -16.82
CA GLY A 191 -6.23 -5.12 -16.09
C GLY A 191 -5.04 -4.77 -15.17
N ALA A 192 -4.71 -3.49 -14.97
CA ALA A 192 -3.73 -3.04 -13.98
C ALA A 192 -4.38 -2.94 -12.59
N TYR A 193 -3.62 -3.38 -11.56
CA TYR A 193 -4.04 -3.32 -10.15
C TYR A 193 -3.38 -2.14 -9.44
#